data_65fa09cc5388966b568093be2b9d6b98
#
_entry.id   65fa09cc5388966b568093be2b9d6b98
#
_cell.length_a   1.000
_cell.length_b   1.000
_cell.length_c   1.000
_cell.angle_alpha   90.00
_cell.angle_beta   90.00
_cell.angle_gamma   90.00
#
_symmetry.space_group_name_H-M   'P 1'
#
loop_
_entity.id
_entity.type
_entity.pdbx_description
1 polymer ?
#
loop_
_entity_poly.entity_id
_entity_poly.type
_entity_poly.pdbx_seq_one_letter_code
_entity_poly.pdbx_strand_id
1 'polypeptide(L)'
;MRRTCLVIGVAAILAAAAYAQAPAPPPADAADVAEGMRLYLQKGDCQACHGWAGDGRKMDSQMPDGSNLRETRLDRARLITTIKCGRPNTGMPAFDKFAYSDGRCYNMKQADLKSPMPDPPATFQPREIDLVTAFLYAKVVGKGAMDRAKCIEYWGSEVDACRELPK
;
A
#
# COMPACT_ATOMS: atom_id res chain seq x y z
N MET A 1 70.78 27.89 -11.79
CA MET A 1 69.66 27.90 -10.81
C MET A 1 68.55 27.08 -11.40
N ARG A 2 68.37 25.78 -11.02
CA ARG A 2 67.33 24.89 -11.49
C ARG A 2 66.21 24.87 -10.40
N ARG A 3 65.03 25.35 -10.71
CA ARG A 3 63.86 25.28 -9.81
C ARG A 3 63.09 23.98 -10.11
N THR A 4 63.13 23.08 -9.15
CA THR A 4 62.38 21.82 -9.19
C THR A 4 60.96 22.08 -8.61
N CYS A 5 59.92 22.00 -9.45
CA CYS A 5 58.52 22.05 -8.98
C CYS A 5 58.10 20.66 -8.52
N LEU A 6 57.78 20.55 -7.23
CA LEU A 6 57.21 19.35 -6.62
C LEU A 6 55.69 19.38 -6.84
N VAL A 7 55.15 18.44 -7.64
CA VAL A 7 53.71 18.26 -7.84
C VAL A 7 53.21 17.26 -6.79
N ILE A 8 52.47 17.74 -5.82
CA ILE A 8 51.82 16.90 -4.81
C ILE A 8 50.46 16.47 -5.37
N GLY A 9 50.35 15.20 -5.78
CA GLY A 9 49.08 14.60 -6.21
C GLY A 9 48.24 14.24 -5.00
N VAL A 10 47.09 14.90 -4.86
CA VAL A 10 46.07 14.53 -3.87
C VAL A 10 45.20 13.44 -4.47
N ALA A 11 45.34 12.20 -3.98
CA ALA A 11 44.49 11.09 -4.31
C ALA A 11 43.20 11.19 -3.46
N ALA A 12 42.08 11.58 -4.10
CA ALA A 12 40.74 11.56 -3.47
C ALA A 12 40.24 10.12 -3.43
N ILE A 13 40.15 9.54 -2.23
CA ILE A 13 39.55 8.22 -2.00
C ILE A 13 38.03 8.42 -1.89
N LEU A 14 37.30 8.07 -2.95
CA LEU A 14 35.85 8.00 -2.95
C LEU A 14 35.41 6.73 -2.18
N ALA A 15 35.07 6.88 -0.91
CA ALA A 15 34.43 5.83 -0.14
C ALA A 15 32.94 5.71 -0.61
N ALA A 16 32.65 4.74 -1.47
CA ALA A 16 31.30 4.38 -1.80
C ALA A 16 30.65 3.71 -0.58
N ALA A 17 29.79 4.44 0.12
CA ALA A 17 28.95 3.88 1.17
C ALA A 17 27.96 2.90 0.54
N ALA A 18 28.19 1.61 0.69
CA ALA A 18 27.23 0.58 0.34
C ALA A 18 26.03 0.69 1.32
N TYR A 19 24.94 1.25 0.85
CA TYR A 19 23.67 1.19 1.57
C TYR A 19 23.24 -0.28 1.59
N ALA A 20 23.43 -0.95 2.72
CA ALA A 20 22.89 -2.27 2.96
C ALA A 20 21.36 -2.17 2.91
N GLN A 21 20.77 -2.68 1.84
CA GLN A 21 19.30 -2.80 1.76
C GLN A 21 18.87 -3.79 2.84
N ALA A 22 17.92 -3.38 3.68
CA ALA A 22 17.32 -4.28 4.65
C ALA A 22 16.78 -5.53 3.90
N PRO A 23 16.98 -6.75 4.45
CA PRO A 23 16.47 -7.95 3.83
C PRO A 23 14.97 -7.82 3.58
N ALA A 24 14.52 -8.27 2.41
CA ALA A 24 13.10 -8.30 2.07
C ALA A 24 12.34 -9.11 3.15
N PRO A 25 11.18 -8.63 3.61
CA PRO A 25 10.39 -9.40 4.56
C PRO A 25 10.07 -10.78 3.97
N PRO A 26 10.01 -11.84 4.81
CA PRO A 26 9.66 -13.17 4.34
C PRO A 26 8.32 -13.16 3.61
N PRO A 27 8.11 -14.07 2.63
CA PRO A 27 6.82 -14.19 1.95
C PRO A 27 5.70 -14.34 2.97
N ALA A 28 4.60 -13.63 2.75
CA ALA A 28 3.44 -13.75 3.62
C ALA A 28 2.87 -15.18 3.52
N ASP A 29 2.40 -15.72 4.64
CA ASP A 29 1.71 -17.00 4.68
C ASP A 29 0.48 -16.98 3.75
N ALA A 30 0.22 -18.08 3.05
CA ALA A 30 -0.90 -18.18 2.11
C ALA A 30 -2.26 -18.00 2.81
N ALA A 31 -2.41 -18.49 4.05
CA ALA A 31 -3.62 -18.29 4.84
C ALA A 31 -3.80 -16.82 5.24
N ASP A 32 -2.72 -16.13 5.59
CA ASP A 32 -2.74 -14.70 5.89
C ASP A 32 -3.15 -13.87 4.66
N VAL A 33 -2.65 -14.25 3.48
CA VAL A 33 -3.02 -13.60 2.20
C VAL A 33 -4.49 -13.83 1.87
N ALA A 34 -5.00 -15.06 2.05
CA ALA A 34 -6.39 -15.38 1.79
C ALA A 34 -7.34 -14.63 2.74
N GLU A 35 -7.02 -14.58 4.03
CA GLU A 35 -7.83 -13.82 4.99
C GLU A 35 -7.74 -12.30 4.72
N GLY A 36 -6.56 -11.78 4.37
CA GLY A 36 -6.40 -10.39 3.97
C GLY A 36 -7.25 -10.03 2.75
N MET A 37 -7.35 -10.93 1.77
CA MET A 37 -8.25 -10.79 0.61
C MET A 37 -9.72 -10.73 1.03
N ARG A 38 -10.14 -11.62 1.94
CA ARG A 38 -11.52 -11.61 2.48
C ARG A 38 -11.82 -10.29 3.19
N LEU A 39 -10.88 -9.80 3.99
CA LEU A 39 -11.03 -8.51 4.67
C LEU A 39 -11.13 -7.34 3.69
N TYR A 40 -10.33 -7.34 2.63
CA TYR A 40 -10.34 -6.33 1.57
C TYR A 40 -11.68 -6.30 0.81
N LEU A 41 -12.18 -7.48 0.43
CA LEU A 41 -13.37 -7.61 -0.40
C LEU A 41 -14.68 -7.48 0.40
N GLN A 42 -14.68 -7.88 1.68
CA GLN A 42 -15.91 -8.01 2.47
C GLN A 42 -15.97 -7.04 3.65
N LYS A 43 -15.15 -7.25 4.68
CA LYS A 43 -15.27 -6.50 5.93
C LYS A 43 -14.93 -5.02 5.76
N GLY A 44 -13.85 -4.72 5.05
CA GLY A 44 -13.40 -3.34 4.80
C GLY A 44 -14.02 -2.72 3.56
N ASP A 45 -14.61 -3.55 2.70
CA ASP A 45 -15.19 -3.17 1.41
C ASP A 45 -14.32 -2.19 0.60
N CYS A 46 -13.00 -2.44 0.62
CA CYS A 46 -12.03 -1.59 -0.07
C CYS A 46 -12.27 -1.57 -1.58
N GLN A 47 -12.85 -2.66 -2.11
CA GLN A 47 -13.20 -2.80 -3.52
C GLN A 47 -14.25 -1.78 -3.98
N ALA A 48 -15.12 -1.31 -3.10
CA ALA A 48 -16.13 -0.31 -3.45
C ALA A 48 -15.50 0.92 -4.09
N CYS A 49 -14.32 1.35 -3.60
CA CYS A 49 -13.57 2.48 -4.12
C CYS A 49 -12.38 2.06 -5.01
N HIS A 50 -11.62 1.03 -4.60
CA HIS A 50 -10.36 0.65 -5.24
C HIS A 50 -10.48 -0.43 -6.32
N GLY A 51 -11.69 -1.00 -6.50
CA GLY A 51 -11.93 -2.15 -7.37
C GLY A 51 -11.47 -3.46 -6.74
N TRP A 52 -12.06 -4.58 -7.17
CA TRP A 52 -11.69 -5.92 -6.66
C TRP A 52 -10.21 -6.25 -6.91
N ALA A 53 -9.68 -5.79 -8.04
CA ALA A 53 -8.27 -6.00 -8.43
C ALA A 53 -7.32 -4.98 -7.81
N GLY A 54 -7.84 -3.95 -7.12
CA GLY A 54 -7.05 -2.82 -6.62
C GLY A 54 -6.56 -1.88 -7.72
N ASP A 55 -7.21 -1.86 -8.87
CA ASP A 55 -6.82 -1.09 -10.07
C ASP A 55 -7.50 0.29 -10.16
N GLY A 56 -8.25 0.68 -9.12
CA GLY A 56 -8.97 1.95 -9.05
C GLY A 56 -10.33 1.93 -9.76
N ARG A 57 -10.75 0.81 -10.33
CA ARG A 57 -12.06 0.65 -10.95
C ARG A 57 -13.09 0.32 -9.90
N LYS A 58 -13.64 1.35 -9.27
CA LYS A 58 -14.59 1.21 -8.17
C LYS A 58 -15.78 0.31 -8.53
N MET A 59 -16.20 -0.51 -7.57
CA MET A 59 -17.32 -1.42 -7.72
C MET A 59 -18.67 -0.77 -7.38
N ASP A 60 -18.65 0.33 -6.64
CA ASP A 60 -19.85 1.09 -6.29
C ASP A 60 -19.75 2.51 -6.88
N SER A 61 -20.70 2.86 -7.74
CA SER A 61 -20.77 4.17 -8.39
C SER A 61 -21.04 5.31 -7.40
N GLN A 62 -21.62 5.02 -6.24
CA GLN A 62 -21.90 6.00 -5.19
C GLN A 62 -20.66 6.37 -4.36
N MET A 63 -19.65 5.51 -4.39
CA MET A 63 -18.42 5.72 -3.63
C MET A 63 -17.45 6.66 -4.37
N PRO A 64 -16.58 7.38 -3.64
CA PRO A 64 -15.53 8.19 -4.26
C PRO A 64 -14.54 7.32 -5.04
N ASP A 65 -13.82 7.94 -5.98
CA ASP A 65 -12.78 7.25 -6.74
C ASP A 65 -11.59 6.90 -5.81
N GLY A 66 -11.21 5.63 -5.78
CA GLY A 66 -10.03 5.13 -5.09
C GLY A 66 -8.80 5.16 -5.97
N SER A 67 -7.63 5.33 -5.37
CA SER A 67 -6.36 5.25 -6.10
C SER A 67 -6.15 3.85 -6.70
N ASN A 68 -5.47 3.78 -7.84
CA ASN A 68 -4.94 2.53 -8.39
C ASN A 68 -3.83 1.99 -7.46
N LEU A 69 -4.14 0.97 -6.68
CA LEU A 69 -3.20 0.37 -5.72
C LEU A 69 -2.13 -0.48 -6.42
N ARG A 70 -2.39 -0.92 -7.66
CA ARG A 70 -1.43 -1.72 -8.44
C ARG A 70 -0.24 -0.91 -8.91
N GLU A 71 -0.38 0.40 -8.99
CA GLU A 71 0.67 1.35 -9.37
C GLU A 71 1.31 2.05 -8.16
N THR A 72 0.78 1.84 -6.96
CA THR A 72 1.33 2.47 -5.75
C THR A 72 2.74 1.98 -5.46
N ARG A 73 3.58 2.89 -4.95
CA ARG A 73 4.95 2.63 -4.50
C ARG A 73 5.10 2.82 -2.99
N LEU A 74 4.00 2.81 -2.26
CA LEU A 74 4.06 2.91 -0.80
C LEU A 74 4.82 1.70 -0.24
N ASP A 75 5.75 1.96 0.66
CA ASP A 75 6.35 0.92 1.48
C ASP A 75 5.33 0.34 2.47
N ARG A 76 5.67 -0.80 3.09
CA ARG A 76 4.76 -1.52 3.98
C ARG A 76 4.30 -0.66 5.16
N ALA A 77 5.20 0.10 5.76
CA ALA A 77 4.90 0.92 6.93
C ALA A 77 3.92 2.05 6.57
N ARG A 78 4.14 2.71 5.42
CA ARG A 78 3.25 3.75 4.92
C ARG A 78 1.89 3.20 4.50
N LEU A 79 1.85 1.99 3.92
CA LEU A 79 0.58 1.34 3.58
C LEU A 79 -0.23 1.01 4.83
N ILE A 80 0.41 0.42 5.87
CA ILE A 80 -0.21 0.18 7.17
C ILE A 80 -0.76 1.49 7.76
N THR A 81 0.06 2.55 7.79
CA THR A 81 -0.38 3.85 8.30
C THR A 81 -1.56 4.39 7.51
N THR A 82 -1.55 4.24 6.16
CA THR A 82 -2.64 4.70 5.31
C THR A 82 -3.94 3.94 5.58
N ILE A 83 -3.89 2.63 5.80
CA ILE A 83 -5.07 1.82 6.14
C ILE A 83 -5.59 2.22 7.54
N LYS A 84 -4.70 2.28 8.53
CA LYS A 84 -5.07 2.66 9.90
C LYS A 84 -5.72 4.03 9.98
N CYS A 85 -5.10 5.00 9.35
CA CYS A 85 -5.38 6.41 9.56
C CYS A 85 -6.25 7.04 8.45
N GLY A 86 -6.50 6.29 7.38
CA GLY A 86 -7.14 6.87 6.22
C GLY A 86 -6.33 8.01 5.61
N ARG A 87 -6.98 8.85 4.85
CA ARG A 87 -6.38 10.06 4.27
C ARG A 87 -7.25 11.27 4.59
N PRO A 88 -6.83 12.15 5.51
CA PRO A 88 -7.57 13.39 5.83
C PRO A 88 -7.91 14.19 4.57
N ASN A 89 -9.11 14.75 4.56
CA ASN A 89 -9.66 15.54 3.44
C ASN A 89 -9.86 14.75 2.13
N THR A 90 -9.98 13.43 2.21
CA THR A 90 -10.35 12.56 1.09
C THR A 90 -11.47 11.61 1.50
N GLY A 91 -12.01 10.83 0.54
CA GLY A 91 -13.01 9.80 0.81
C GLY A 91 -12.46 8.53 1.49
N MET A 92 -11.15 8.41 1.73
CA MET A 92 -10.59 7.20 2.35
C MET A 92 -10.71 7.26 3.87
N PRO A 93 -11.54 6.37 4.50
CA PRO A 93 -11.76 6.35 5.94
C PRO A 93 -10.55 5.81 6.71
N ALA A 94 -10.54 6.03 8.03
CA ALA A 94 -9.63 5.41 8.96
C ALA A 94 -10.21 4.08 9.47
N PHE A 95 -9.45 2.98 9.35
CA PHE A 95 -9.89 1.67 9.82
C PHE A 95 -9.49 1.37 11.27
N ASP A 96 -8.61 2.16 11.89
CA ASP A 96 -8.35 2.10 13.33
C ASP A 96 -9.41 2.94 14.06
N LYS A 97 -10.21 2.30 14.93
CA LYS A 97 -11.26 2.98 15.70
C LYS A 97 -10.75 4.10 16.61
N PHE A 98 -9.45 4.11 16.93
CA PHE A 98 -8.79 5.12 17.73
C PHE A 98 -7.98 6.13 16.90
N ALA A 99 -8.08 6.09 15.58
CA ALA A 99 -7.50 7.11 14.72
C ALA A 99 -7.91 8.50 15.22
N TYR A 100 -6.99 9.42 15.24
CA TYR A 100 -7.23 10.81 15.64
C TYR A 100 -7.70 11.04 17.08
N SER A 101 -7.66 10.02 17.98
CA SER A 101 -7.98 10.19 19.39
C SER A 101 -6.81 10.74 20.22
N ASP A 102 -5.58 10.35 19.90
CA ASP A 102 -4.38 10.58 20.70
C ASP A 102 -3.13 11.02 19.92
N GLY A 103 -3.30 11.39 18.66
CA GLY A 103 -2.19 11.81 17.78
C GLY A 103 -1.48 10.67 17.06
N ARG A 104 -1.91 9.41 17.22
CA ARG A 104 -1.30 8.24 16.56
C ARG A 104 -1.37 8.28 15.02
N CYS A 105 -2.28 9.08 14.47
CA CYS A 105 -2.46 9.28 13.05
C CYS A 105 -1.95 10.64 12.62
N TYR A 106 -0.82 10.64 11.94
CA TYR A 106 -0.17 11.84 11.40
C TYR A 106 0.11 12.94 12.45
N ASN A 107 0.25 12.56 13.72
CA ASN A 107 0.36 13.47 14.86
C ASN A 107 -0.82 14.46 14.98
N MET A 108 -2.01 14.05 14.50
CA MET A 108 -3.24 14.84 14.48
C MET A 108 -4.28 14.23 15.44
N LYS A 109 -5.11 15.10 16.00
CA LYS A 109 -6.33 14.74 16.74
C LYS A 109 -7.57 15.15 15.93
N GLN A 110 -8.74 14.70 16.36
CA GLN A 110 -10.01 15.03 15.70
C GLN A 110 -10.20 16.55 15.49
N ALA A 111 -9.76 17.36 16.45
CA ALA A 111 -9.86 18.83 16.36
C ALA A 111 -8.95 19.45 15.28
N ASP A 112 -7.94 18.72 14.81
CA ASP A 112 -6.99 19.21 13.79
C ASP A 112 -7.48 18.91 12.37
N LEU A 113 -8.55 18.12 12.23
CA LEU A 113 -9.11 17.76 10.92
C LEU A 113 -9.95 18.92 10.37
N LYS A 114 -9.73 19.27 9.10
CA LYS A 114 -10.53 20.31 8.41
C LYS A 114 -11.98 19.86 8.14
N SER A 115 -12.18 18.56 8.01
CA SER A 115 -13.49 17.92 7.87
C SER A 115 -13.48 16.58 8.61
N PRO A 116 -14.64 16.10 9.11
CA PRO A 116 -14.72 14.76 9.69
C PRO A 116 -14.21 13.70 8.71
N MET A 117 -13.54 12.67 9.25
CA MET A 117 -13.21 11.49 8.45
C MET A 117 -14.49 10.76 8.08
N PRO A 118 -14.58 10.18 6.87
CA PRO A 118 -15.67 9.26 6.54
C PRO A 118 -15.68 8.07 7.50
N ASP A 119 -16.85 7.55 7.80
CA ASP A 119 -16.98 6.33 8.59
C ASP A 119 -16.60 5.11 7.73
N PRO A 120 -15.74 4.20 8.22
CA PRO A 120 -15.47 2.96 7.53
C PRO A 120 -16.65 1.99 7.64
N PRO A 121 -16.85 1.07 6.69
CA PRO A 121 -17.86 0.01 6.80
C PRO A 121 -17.70 -0.82 8.08
N ALA A 122 -16.44 -1.04 8.50
CA ALA A 122 -16.07 -1.67 9.77
C ALA A 122 -14.67 -1.22 10.18
N THR A 123 -14.39 -1.20 11.49
CA THR A 123 -13.03 -1.00 11.99
C THR A 123 -12.23 -2.31 11.97
N PHE A 124 -10.92 -2.18 11.86
CA PHE A 124 -9.98 -3.30 11.90
C PHE A 124 -9.23 -3.38 13.22
N GLN A 125 -9.00 -4.61 13.68
CA GLN A 125 -8.00 -4.88 14.71
C GLN A 125 -6.59 -4.79 14.12
N PRO A 126 -5.54 -4.57 14.93
CA PRO A 126 -4.16 -4.48 14.44
C PRO A 126 -3.75 -5.66 13.53
N ARG A 127 -4.12 -6.89 13.92
CA ARG A 127 -3.85 -8.09 13.11
C ARG A 127 -4.56 -8.06 11.77
N GLU A 128 -5.78 -7.56 11.68
CA GLU A 128 -6.53 -7.46 10.42
C GLU A 128 -5.89 -6.47 9.46
N ILE A 129 -5.31 -5.37 9.98
CA ILE A 129 -4.54 -4.41 9.16
C ILE A 129 -3.29 -5.08 8.58
N ASP A 130 -2.59 -5.90 9.38
CA ASP A 130 -1.43 -6.67 8.90
C ASP A 130 -1.83 -7.67 7.81
N LEU A 131 -2.97 -8.35 7.96
CA LEU A 131 -3.50 -9.31 6.99
C LEU A 131 -3.88 -8.64 5.66
N VAL A 132 -4.63 -7.55 5.70
CA VAL A 132 -4.96 -6.76 4.49
C VAL A 132 -3.67 -6.27 3.82
N THR A 133 -2.70 -5.82 4.61
CA THR A 133 -1.40 -5.38 4.07
C THR A 133 -0.65 -6.53 3.42
N ALA A 134 -0.65 -7.73 4.03
CA ALA A 134 -0.01 -8.92 3.47
C ALA A 134 -0.63 -9.29 2.11
N PHE A 135 -1.95 -9.32 2.02
CA PHE A 135 -2.67 -9.53 0.77
C PHE A 135 -2.31 -8.48 -0.29
N LEU A 136 -2.38 -7.20 0.06
CA LEU A 136 -2.08 -6.12 -0.89
C LEU A 136 -0.66 -6.23 -1.45
N TYR A 137 0.34 -6.55 -0.64
CA TYR A 137 1.71 -6.75 -1.11
C TYR A 137 1.88 -8.01 -1.96
N ALA A 138 1.23 -9.10 -1.59
CA ALA A 138 1.33 -10.35 -2.33
C ALA A 138 0.67 -10.27 -3.71
N LYS A 139 -0.49 -9.60 -3.82
CA LYS A 139 -1.39 -9.71 -4.98
C LYS A 139 -1.66 -8.42 -5.74
N VAL A 140 -1.38 -7.24 -5.17
CA VAL A 140 -1.83 -5.96 -5.71
C VAL A 140 -0.69 -4.96 -5.92
N VAL A 141 0.00 -4.57 -4.86
CA VAL A 141 0.99 -3.47 -4.88
C VAL A 141 2.11 -3.75 -5.88
N GLY A 142 2.33 -2.82 -6.81
CA GLY A 142 3.41 -2.91 -7.80
C GLY A 142 3.24 -3.98 -8.88
N LYS A 143 2.06 -4.63 -8.96
CA LYS A 143 1.81 -5.71 -9.94
C LYS A 143 1.44 -5.19 -11.35
N GLY A 144 1.33 -3.86 -11.52
CA GLY A 144 0.97 -3.24 -12.79
C GLY A 144 -0.46 -3.57 -13.24
N ALA A 145 -0.80 -3.21 -14.47
CA ALA A 145 -2.15 -3.41 -15.00
C ALA A 145 -2.60 -4.88 -14.89
N MET A 146 -3.89 -5.07 -14.62
CA MET A 146 -4.51 -6.40 -14.60
C MET A 146 -4.69 -6.92 -16.03
N ASP A 147 -4.26 -8.14 -16.26
CA ASP A 147 -4.51 -8.92 -17.46
C ASP A 147 -5.12 -10.28 -17.08
N ARG A 148 -5.51 -11.07 -18.09
CA ARG A 148 -6.15 -12.37 -17.85
C ARG A 148 -5.28 -13.34 -17.06
N ALA A 149 -3.98 -13.39 -17.34
CA ALA A 149 -3.06 -14.29 -16.63
C ALA A 149 -2.94 -13.93 -15.16
N LYS A 150 -2.76 -12.64 -14.86
CA LYS A 150 -2.72 -12.13 -13.48
C LYS A 150 -4.06 -12.30 -12.74
N CYS A 151 -5.18 -12.19 -13.47
CA CYS A 151 -6.49 -12.42 -12.89
C CYS A 151 -6.65 -13.88 -12.44
N ILE A 152 -6.23 -14.84 -13.28
CA ILE A 152 -6.25 -16.27 -12.93
C ILE A 152 -5.34 -16.53 -11.71
N GLU A 153 -4.15 -15.94 -11.69
CA GLU A 153 -3.24 -16.02 -10.53
C GLU A 153 -3.87 -15.40 -9.25
N TYR A 154 -4.57 -14.29 -9.42
CA TYR A 154 -5.23 -13.58 -8.31
C TYR A 154 -6.31 -14.46 -7.65
N TRP A 155 -7.18 -15.07 -8.45
CA TRP A 155 -8.29 -15.90 -7.98
C TRP A 155 -7.90 -17.37 -7.73
N GLY A 156 -6.75 -17.81 -8.25
CA GLY A 156 -6.33 -19.22 -8.24
C GLY A 156 -7.05 -20.09 -9.28
N SER A 157 -7.98 -19.52 -10.05
CA SER A 157 -8.71 -20.17 -11.13
C SER A 157 -9.27 -19.13 -12.10
N GLU A 158 -9.65 -19.58 -13.30
CA GLU A 158 -10.33 -18.70 -14.24
C GLU A 158 -11.78 -18.46 -13.80
N VAL A 159 -12.11 -17.20 -13.51
CA VAL A 159 -13.48 -16.72 -13.23
C VAL A 159 -13.97 -15.82 -14.37
N ASP A 160 -15.28 -15.52 -14.42
CA ASP A 160 -15.86 -14.71 -15.49
C ASP A 160 -15.17 -13.35 -15.64
N ALA A 161 -14.84 -12.70 -14.53
CA ALA A 161 -14.11 -11.43 -14.52
C ALA A 161 -12.75 -11.49 -15.26
N CYS A 162 -12.13 -12.68 -15.37
CA CYS A 162 -10.86 -12.84 -16.07
C CYS A 162 -11.03 -12.92 -17.59
N ARG A 163 -12.18 -13.37 -18.08
CA ARG A 163 -12.43 -13.58 -19.53
C ARG A 163 -12.55 -12.26 -20.28
N GLU A 164 -12.97 -11.21 -19.59
CA GLU A 164 -13.16 -9.86 -20.16
C GLU A 164 -11.86 -9.05 -20.20
N LEU A 165 -10.78 -9.57 -19.60
CA LEU A 165 -9.50 -8.88 -19.54
C LEU A 165 -8.62 -9.20 -20.77
N PRO A 166 -7.72 -8.27 -21.16
CA PRO A 166 -6.78 -8.51 -22.24
C PRO A 166 -5.89 -9.72 -21.94
N LYS A 167 -5.53 -10.44 -23.03
CA LYS A 167 -4.63 -11.60 -22.95
C LYS A 167 -3.20 -11.17 -22.72
#